data_62214b0d976c69649b2a3a10408ff0df
#
_entry.id   62214b0d976c69649b2a3a10408ff0df
#
_cell.length_a   1.000
_cell.length_b   1.000
_cell.length_c   1.000
_cell.angle_alpha   90.00
_cell.angle_beta   90.00
_cell.angle_gamma   90.00
#
_symmetry.space_group_name_H-M   'P 1'
#
loop_
_entity.id
_entity.type
_entity.pdbx_description
1 polymer ?
#
loop_
_entity_poly.entity_id
_entity_poly.type
_entity_poly.pdbx_seq_one_letter_code
_entity_poly.pdbx_strand_id
1 'polypeptide(L)'
;MLKISIYLIIVNISALIYAENDQYVLLVSMDGFRADYLETTDTPNFDKLANNGVRSEGLKPVFISKTFPNHYSIATGMYVENHGLIANSFFATDLDKYYTMRDRETVENGNFYGGEPIWVTAERQGVKTASYFWVGTEAAIAGVHPSIWKRYDQKVPFDDRIDSVMAWFSLPMSHRPRLVMLYFHEPDWTGHKYGPSSAKTVDQIQRMDGIMGTIMDKAGKLSIADKLNMLIVSDHGMTEVHSNQIIDLSVYTDLSRVKTTGAGPTVFLSAESTKTLTTVYNDLQQLPNAQVYWKRDIPDRWHYRNHERIPEV
;
A
#
# COMPACT_ATOMS: atom_id res chain seq x y z
N MET A 1 54.78 -2.15 -20.40
CA MET A 1 54.06 -3.39 -20.08
C MET A 1 53.20 -3.30 -18.79
N LEU A 2 53.51 -2.39 -17.85
CA LEU A 2 52.80 -2.33 -16.56
C LEU A 2 51.35 -1.72 -16.62
N LYS A 3 51.08 -0.85 -17.62
CA LYS A 3 49.72 -0.22 -17.73
C LYS A 3 48.63 -1.12 -18.26
N ILE A 4 48.94 -2.14 -19.08
CA ILE A 4 47.93 -3.06 -19.66
C ILE A 4 47.41 -4.05 -18.61
N SER A 5 48.28 -4.46 -17.66
CA SER A 5 47.88 -5.38 -16.58
C SER A 5 46.89 -4.76 -15.60
N ILE A 6 46.99 -3.45 -15.34
CA ILE A 6 46.06 -2.73 -14.43
C ILE A 6 44.65 -2.62 -15.04
N TYR A 7 44.56 -2.39 -16.35
CA TYR A 7 43.24 -2.36 -17.02
C TYR A 7 42.52 -3.69 -17.04
N LEU A 8 43.28 -4.79 -17.22
CA LEU A 8 42.70 -6.15 -17.18
C LEU A 8 42.18 -6.55 -15.77
N ILE A 9 42.86 -6.09 -14.73
CA ILE A 9 42.44 -6.33 -13.33
C ILE A 9 41.20 -5.52 -12.98
N ILE A 10 41.07 -4.27 -13.43
CA ILE A 10 39.87 -3.43 -13.18
C ILE A 10 38.66 -3.97 -13.90
N VAL A 11 38.78 -4.47 -15.14
CA VAL A 11 37.66 -5.08 -15.89
C VAL A 11 37.21 -6.38 -15.23
N ASN A 12 38.11 -7.21 -14.70
CA ASN A 12 37.76 -8.43 -13.99
C ASN A 12 37.10 -8.15 -12.63
N ILE A 13 37.54 -7.13 -11.89
CA ILE A 13 36.92 -6.73 -10.63
C ILE A 13 35.50 -6.17 -10.86
N SER A 14 35.28 -5.39 -11.92
CA SER A 14 33.95 -4.91 -12.29
C SER A 14 33.00 -6.05 -12.68
N ALA A 15 33.50 -7.07 -13.37
CA ALA A 15 32.72 -8.25 -13.73
C ALA A 15 32.36 -9.13 -12.49
N LEU A 16 33.26 -9.21 -11.52
CA LEU A 16 33.04 -9.93 -10.26
C LEU A 16 32.02 -9.21 -9.34
N ILE A 17 32.00 -7.88 -9.33
CA ILE A 17 31.02 -7.09 -8.55
C ILE A 17 29.60 -7.20 -9.14
N TYR A 18 29.47 -7.39 -10.46
CA TYR A 18 28.17 -7.59 -11.10
C TYR A 18 27.62 -9.02 -10.99
N ALA A 19 28.42 -9.99 -10.63
CA ALA A 19 28.00 -11.40 -10.55
C ALA A 19 27.33 -11.79 -9.22
N GLU A 20 27.38 -10.95 -8.20
CA GLU A 20 26.95 -11.30 -6.82
C GLU A 20 25.53 -10.88 -6.45
N ASN A 21 24.77 -10.23 -7.32
CA ASN A 21 23.46 -9.63 -6.96
C ASN A 21 22.28 -10.23 -7.72
N ASP A 22 22.17 -11.55 -7.81
CA ASP A 22 21.03 -12.27 -8.41
C ASP A 22 19.92 -12.54 -7.39
N GLN A 23 19.59 -11.56 -6.56
CA GLN A 23 18.50 -11.67 -5.61
C GLN A 23 17.16 -11.32 -6.26
N TYR A 24 16.12 -11.99 -5.83
CA TYR A 24 14.73 -11.77 -6.22
C TYR A 24 13.91 -11.41 -5.01
N VAL A 25 12.88 -10.59 -5.19
CA VAL A 25 11.99 -10.14 -4.12
C VAL A 25 10.55 -10.40 -4.54
N LEU A 26 9.81 -11.06 -3.66
CA LEU A 26 8.37 -11.16 -3.70
C LEU A 26 7.81 -10.36 -2.53
N LEU A 27 7.18 -9.23 -2.82
CA LEU A 27 6.47 -8.39 -1.84
C LEU A 27 4.99 -8.74 -1.90
N VAL A 28 4.46 -9.31 -0.83
CA VAL A 28 3.06 -9.72 -0.70
C VAL A 28 2.37 -8.80 0.28
N SER A 29 1.22 -8.23 -0.10
CA SER A 29 0.33 -7.52 0.81
C SER A 29 -0.99 -8.26 0.99
N MET A 30 -1.41 -8.39 2.25
CA MET A 30 -2.72 -8.86 2.66
C MET A 30 -3.45 -7.70 3.32
N ASP A 31 -4.46 -7.15 2.63
CA ASP A 31 -5.17 -5.95 3.05
C ASP A 31 -5.87 -6.15 4.40
N GLY A 32 -5.73 -5.19 5.30
CA GLY A 32 -6.40 -5.19 6.59
C GLY A 32 -5.96 -6.31 7.56
N PHE A 33 -4.82 -6.96 7.31
CA PHE A 33 -4.31 -8.03 8.16
C PHE A 33 -3.67 -7.45 9.42
N ARG A 34 -4.38 -7.45 10.53
CA ARG A 34 -3.91 -6.95 11.83
C ARG A 34 -2.73 -7.76 12.35
N ALA A 35 -1.80 -7.08 13.01
CA ALA A 35 -0.62 -7.72 13.57
C ALA A 35 -0.96 -8.82 14.59
N ASP A 36 -2.03 -8.64 15.38
CA ASP A 36 -2.49 -9.59 16.41
C ASP A 36 -3.33 -10.75 15.86
N TYR A 37 -3.69 -10.77 14.58
CA TYR A 37 -4.39 -11.92 13.99
C TYR A 37 -3.56 -13.21 14.07
N LEU A 38 -2.24 -13.10 14.01
CA LEU A 38 -1.32 -14.22 14.18
C LEU A 38 -1.28 -14.78 15.62
N GLU A 39 -1.81 -14.02 16.59
CA GLU A 39 -1.89 -14.44 18.01
C GLU A 39 -3.29 -14.96 18.36
N THR A 40 -4.32 -14.61 17.57
CA THR A 40 -5.72 -14.86 17.89
C THR A 40 -6.30 -16.08 17.19
N THR A 41 -5.59 -16.62 16.20
CA THR A 41 -6.00 -17.82 15.46
C THR A 41 -4.79 -18.66 15.03
N ASP A 42 -5.03 -19.93 14.75
CA ASP A 42 -3.99 -20.86 14.30
C ASP A 42 -3.55 -20.53 12.87
N THR A 43 -2.25 -20.22 12.71
CA THR A 43 -1.64 -19.79 11.44
C THR A 43 -0.30 -20.48 11.21
N PRO A 44 -0.27 -21.83 11.05
CA PRO A 44 0.97 -22.61 11.04
C PRO A 44 1.93 -22.27 9.89
N ASN A 45 1.42 -21.75 8.77
CA ASN A 45 2.28 -21.37 7.65
C ASN A 45 2.99 -20.03 7.91
N PHE A 46 2.29 -19.05 8.54
CA PHE A 46 2.95 -17.83 8.99
C PHE A 46 3.96 -18.12 10.10
N ASP A 47 3.66 -19.04 11.02
CA ASP A 47 4.61 -19.48 12.06
C ASP A 47 5.86 -20.11 11.44
N LYS A 48 5.67 -20.97 10.43
CA LYS A 48 6.79 -21.55 9.69
C LYS A 48 7.63 -20.47 8.98
N LEU A 49 6.98 -19.47 8.39
CA LEU A 49 7.66 -18.34 7.75
C LEU A 49 8.47 -17.53 8.78
N ALA A 50 7.87 -17.19 9.91
CA ALA A 50 8.51 -16.45 11.00
C ALA A 50 9.70 -17.19 11.60
N ASN A 51 9.58 -18.51 11.81
CA ASN A 51 10.65 -19.35 12.33
C ASN A 51 11.85 -19.50 11.38
N ASN A 52 11.64 -19.30 10.09
CA ASN A 52 12.70 -19.37 9.06
C ASN A 52 13.16 -17.96 8.59
N GLY A 53 12.64 -16.91 9.20
CA GLY A 53 12.90 -15.53 8.79
C GLY A 53 12.95 -14.57 9.97
N VAL A 54 12.41 -13.38 9.76
CA VAL A 54 12.28 -12.33 10.78
C VAL A 54 10.84 -11.84 10.80
N ARG A 55 10.24 -11.76 11.97
CA ARG A 55 8.93 -11.17 12.20
C ARG A 55 9.07 -9.92 13.06
N SER A 56 8.44 -8.80 12.67
CA SER A 56 8.26 -7.64 13.52
C SER A 56 6.98 -7.76 14.35
N GLU A 57 6.87 -6.99 15.42
CA GLU A 57 5.64 -6.89 16.21
C GLU A 57 4.46 -6.32 15.40
N GLY A 58 4.75 -5.50 14.39
CA GLY A 58 3.78 -4.93 13.47
C GLY A 58 4.39 -3.87 12.57
N LEU A 59 3.71 -3.57 11.48
CA LEU A 59 4.01 -2.45 10.61
C LEU A 59 3.04 -1.29 10.95
N LYS A 60 3.58 -0.19 11.46
CA LYS A 60 2.76 0.99 11.78
C LYS A 60 2.31 1.68 10.48
N PRO A 61 0.99 1.76 10.23
CA PRO A 61 0.48 2.44 9.05
C PRO A 61 0.76 3.95 9.11
N VAL A 62 0.84 4.59 7.95
CA VAL A 62 0.84 6.05 7.86
C VAL A 62 -0.55 6.61 8.19
N PHE A 63 -0.63 7.83 8.67
CA PHE A 63 -1.88 8.57 8.75
C PHE A 63 -2.27 9.04 7.32
N ILE A 64 -3.46 8.84 6.86
CA ILE A 64 -4.61 8.16 7.44
C ILE A 64 -4.52 6.66 7.14
N SER A 65 -4.91 5.79 8.04
CA SER A 65 -4.88 4.32 7.86
C SER A 65 -5.91 3.86 6.81
N LYS A 66 -5.59 4.05 5.53
CA LYS A 66 -6.42 3.69 4.37
C LYS A 66 -5.57 2.95 3.34
N THR A 67 -6.20 2.07 2.58
CA THR A 67 -5.56 1.16 1.63
C THR A 67 -4.62 1.87 0.65
N PHE A 68 -5.10 2.86 -0.10
CA PHE A 68 -4.32 3.47 -1.16
C PHE A 68 -3.13 4.28 -0.63
N PRO A 69 -3.30 5.19 0.35
CA PRO A 69 -2.16 5.90 0.94
C PRO A 69 -1.09 4.98 1.52
N ASN A 70 -1.48 3.92 2.22
CA ASN A 70 -0.53 3.03 2.87
C ASN A 70 0.24 2.16 1.89
N HIS A 71 -0.43 1.52 0.93
CA HIS A 71 0.24 0.74 -0.11
C HIS A 71 1.23 1.59 -0.92
N TYR A 72 0.84 2.84 -1.21
CA TYR A 72 1.70 3.73 -1.95
C TYR A 72 2.87 4.25 -1.11
N SER A 73 2.65 4.48 0.19
CA SER A 73 3.74 4.78 1.15
C SER A 73 4.73 3.63 1.27
N ILE A 74 4.27 2.37 1.33
CA ILE A 74 5.15 1.19 1.34
C ILE A 74 6.02 1.15 0.07
N ALA A 75 5.42 1.46 -1.09
CA ALA A 75 6.13 1.40 -2.36
C ALA A 75 7.08 2.58 -2.61
N THR A 76 6.86 3.73 -1.98
CA THR A 76 7.67 4.93 -2.18
C THR A 76 8.68 5.18 -1.05
N GLY A 77 8.46 4.60 0.13
CA GLY A 77 9.17 4.96 1.35
C GLY A 77 8.86 6.38 1.84
N MET A 78 7.77 6.99 1.35
CA MET A 78 7.37 8.36 1.66
C MET A 78 6.12 8.41 2.52
N TYR A 79 6.02 9.45 3.34
CA TYR A 79 4.76 9.78 4.00
C TYR A 79 3.76 10.42 3.02
N VAL A 80 2.49 10.39 3.39
CA VAL A 80 1.37 10.88 2.58
C VAL A 80 1.56 12.33 2.14
N GLU A 81 2.06 13.20 3.00
CA GLU A 81 2.32 14.61 2.68
C GLU A 81 3.45 14.82 1.64
N ASN A 82 4.21 13.79 1.32
CA ASN A 82 5.27 13.87 0.32
C ASN A 82 4.85 13.30 -1.04
N HIS A 83 4.02 12.25 -1.05
CA HIS A 83 3.59 11.64 -2.31
C HIS A 83 2.19 12.08 -2.77
N GLY A 84 1.40 12.76 -1.93
CA GLY A 84 0.15 13.40 -2.30
C GLY A 84 -1.04 12.51 -2.64
N LEU A 85 -0.96 11.18 -2.44
CA LEU A 85 -2.10 10.28 -2.50
C LEU A 85 -2.74 10.26 -1.12
N ILE A 86 -3.52 11.30 -0.81
CA ILE A 86 -3.91 11.64 0.56
C ILE A 86 -5.03 10.78 1.14
N ALA A 87 -5.84 10.15 0.31
CA ALA A 87 -6.95 9.29 0.74
C ALA A 87 -7.34 8.32 -0.39
N ASN A 88 -8.29 7.41 -0.11
CA ASN A 88 -8.91 6.57 -1.14
C ASN A 88 -9.81 7.38 -2.10
N SER A 89 -10.24 8.58 -1.68
CA SER A 89 -10.97 9.55 -2.51
C SER A 89 -10.71 10.96 -1.98
N PHE A 90 -10.38 11.91 -2.87
CA PHE A 90 -10.08 13.29 -2.51
C PHE A 90 -10.14 14.20 -3.74
N PHE A 91 -10.22 15.51 -3.53
CA PHE A 91 -10.07 16.48 -4.59
C PHE A 91 -8.59 16.91 -4.68
N ALA A 92 -7.97 16.73 -5.83
CA ALA A 92 -6.60 17.16 -6.10
C ALA A 92 -6.63 18.61 -6.61
N THR A 93 -6.28 19.55 -5.75
CA THR A 93 -6.32 20.99 -6.04
C THR A 93 -5.36 21.39 -7.16
N ASP A 94 -4.21 20.76 -7.24
CA ASP A 94 -3.18 20.95 -8.25
C ASP A 94 -3.60 20.46 -9.65
N LEU A 95 -4.54 19.52 -9.73
CA LEU A 95 -5.03 18.93 -10.97
C LEU A 95 -6.44 19.41 -11.33
N ASP A 96 -7.12 20.13 -10.44
CA ASP A 96 -8.53 20.48 -10.53
C ASP A 96 -9.43 19.26 -10.83
N LYS A 97 -9.14 18.13 -10.18
CA LYS A 97 -9.81 16.85 -10.44
C LYS A 97 -10.08 16.07 -9.16
N TYR A 98 -11.18 15.32 -9.16
CA TYR A 98 -11.50 14.41 -8.09
C TYR A 98 -10.86 13.04 -8.35
N TYR A 99 -10.13 12.52 -7.36
CA TYR A 99 -9.58 11.16 -7.35
C TYR A 99 -10.50 10.24 -6.57
N THR A 100 -10.73 9.05 -7.08
CA THR A 100 -11.32 7.96 -6.29
C THR A 100 -10.80 6.60 -6.76
N MET A 101 -10.49 5.73 -5.79
CA MET A 101 -10.05 4.36 -6.07
C MET A 101 -11.09 3.52 -6.85
N ARG A 102 -12.35 4.00 -6.93
CA ARG A 102 -13.45 3.34 -7.65
C ARG A 102 -13.54 3.72 -9.12
N ASP A 103 -12.85 4.77 -9.53
CA ASP A 103 -12.82 5.24 -10.90
C ASP A 103 -11.49 4.88 -11.55
N ARG A 104 -11.59 4.06 -12.61
CA ARG A 104 -10.42 3.57 -13.34
C ARG A 104 -9.63 4.68 -14.02
N GLU A 105 -10.31 5.71 -14.51
CA GLU A 105 -9.65 6.85 -15.16
C GLU A 105 -8.70 7.56 -14.18
N THR A 106 -9.11 7.74 -12.92
CA THR A 106 -8.26 8.40 -11.92
C THR A 106 -7.18 7.47 -11.39
N VAL A 107 -7.47 6.18 -11.20
CA VAL A 107 -6.49 5.18 -10.74
C VAL A 107 -5.36 4.98 -11.75
N GLU A 108 -5.66 5.02 -13.04
CA GLU A 108 -4.70 4.82 -14.13
C GLU A 108 -3.96 6.12 -14.53
N ASN A 109 -4.31 7.25 -13.92
CA ASN A 109 -3.67 8.54 -14.21
C ASN A 109 -2.48 8.81 -13.28
N GLY A 110 -1.26 8.71 -13.85
CA GLY A 110 0.00 8.89 -13.12
C GLY A 110 0.17 10.25 -12.42
N ASN A 111 -0.56 11.29 -12.84
CA ASN A 111 -0.45 12.63 -12.26
C ASN A 111 -0.96 12.71 -10.81
N PHE A 112 -1.79 11.76 -10.37
CA PHE A 112 -2.23 11.72 -8.98
C PHE A 112 -1.16 11.18 -8.01
N TYR A 113 -0.13 10.52 -8.51
CA TYR A 113 0.88 9.79 -7.75
C TYR A 113 2.20 10.56 -7.73
N GLY A 114 2.48 11.25 -6.63
CA GLY A 114 3.76 11.94 -6.44
C GLY A 114 4.87 11.02 -5.95
N GLY A 115 6.10 11.48 -6.01
CA GLY A 115 7.27 10.68 -5.65
C GLY A 115 7.64 9.64 -6.71
N GLU A 116 8.59 8.78 -6.37
CA GLU A 116 9.05 7.71 -7.24
C GLU A 116 8.91 6.36 -6.52
N PRO A 117 7.94 5.51 -6.93
CA PRO A 117 7.77 4.20 -6.32
C PRO A 117 8.86 3.22 -6.76
N ILE A 118 9.12 2.22 -5.92
CA ILE A 118 10.23 1.28 -6.06
C ILE A 118 10.31 0.59 -7.44
N TRP A 119 9.16 0.32 -8.08
CA TRP A 119 9.16 -0.27 -9.41
C TRP A 119 9.67 0.70 -10.47
N VAL A 120 9.39 2.00 -10.36
CA VAL A 120 9.90 3.02 -11.29
C VAL A 120 11.42 3.13 -11.16
N THR A 121 11.91 3.20 -9.93
CA THR A 121 13.35 3.21 -9.65
C THR A 121 14.04 1.96 -10.20
N ALA A 122 13.46 0.78 -9.99
CA ALA A 122 13.99 -0.50 -10.47
C ALA A 122 14.03 -0.53 -12.02
N GLU A 123 12.92 -0.23 -12.68
CA GLU A 123 12.83 -0.23 -14.16
C GLU A 123 13.82 0.77 -14.79
N ARG A 124 13.97 1.96 -14.22
CA ARG A 124 14.97 2.96 -14.67
C ARG A 124 16.41 2.48 -14.53
N GLN A 125 16.67 1.59 -13.60
CA GLN A 125 17.98 0.95 -13.41
C GLN A 125 18.13 -0.36 -14.23
N GLY A 126 17.18 -0.68 -15.12
CA GLY A 126 17.19 -1.89 -15.94
C GLY A 126 16.79 -3.16 -15.18
N VAL A 127 16.26 -3.04 -13.97
CA VAL A 127 15.72 -4.14 -13.17
C VAL A 127 14.24 -4.32 -13.49
N LYS A 128 13.89 -5.42 -14.17
CA LYS A 128 12.49 -5.72 -14.50
C LYS A 128 11.67 -5.97 -13.25
N THR A 129 10.45 -5.42 -13.26
CA THR A 129 9.48 -5.57 -12.17
C THR A 129 8.17 -6.16 -12.67
N ALA A 130 7.41 -6.73 -11.76
CA ALA A 130 6.06 -7.19 -12.07
C ALA A 130 5.10 -6.84 -10.92
N SER A 131 3.83 -6.64 -11.27
CA SER A 131 2.79 -6.36 -10.29
C SER A 131 1.51 -7.11 -10.58
N TYR A 132 1.02 -7.78 -9.56
CA TYR A 132 -0.33 -8.32 -9.52
C TYR A 132 -1.15 -7.48 -8.53
N PHE A 133 -1.73 -6.37 -9.05
CA PHE A 133 -2.68 -5.50 -8.36
C PHE A 133 -2.13 -4.56 -7.27
N TRP A 134 -0.84 -4.27 -7.22
CA TRP A 134 -0.35 -3.26 -6.27
C TRP A 134 -0.83 -1.85 -6.63
N VAL A 135 -1.20 -1.06 -5.61
CA VAL A 135 -1.69 0.32 -5.78
C VAL A 135 -0.69 1.18 -6.55
N GLY A 136 -1.16 1.84 -7.59
CA GLY A 136 -0.37 2.74 -8.44
C GLY A 136 0.29 2.07 -9.63
N THR A 137 0.41 0.73 -9.69
CA THR A 137 1.11 0.06 -10.81
C THR A 137 0.33 0.04 -12.11
N GLU A 138 -0.95 0.38 -12.07
CA GLU A 138 -1.81 0.54 -13.25
C GLU A 138 -1.64 1.91 -13.93
N ALA A 139 -0.97 2.85 -13.26
CA ALA A 139 -0.66 4.17 -13.78
C ALA A 139 0.79 4.24 -14.27
N ALA A 140 1.02 4.95 -15.39
CA ALA A 140 2.37 5.27 -15.88
C ALA A 140 2.99 6.38 -15.01
N ILE A 141 3.39 6.05 -13.77
CA ILE A 141 3.96 7.02 -12.84
C ILE A 141 5.33 7.47 -13.36
N ALA A 142 5.51 8.77 -13.50
CA ALA A 142 6.70 9.35 -14.14
C ALA A 142 7.01 8.72 -15.54
N GLY A 143 5.95 8.30 -16.24
CA GLY A 143 6.03 7.67 -17.56
C GLY A 143 6.41 6.19 -17.56
N VAL A 144 6.45 5.53 -16.38
CA VAL A 144 6.96 4.15 -16.23
C VAL A 144 5.92 3.25 -15.59
N HIS A 145 5.67 2.09 -16.20
CA HIS A 145 4.96 0.95 -15.61
C HIS A 145 5.94 -0.14 -15.19
N PRO A 146 5.56 -1.07 -14.31
CA PRO A 146 6.24 -2.35 -14.22
C PRO A 146 6.30 -3.04 -15.59
N SER A 147 7.37 -3.80 -15.89
CA SER A 147 7.51 -4.57 -17.14
C SER A 147 6.35 -5.53 -17.37
N ILE A 148 5.77 -6.06 -16.30
CA ILE A 148 4.57 -6.91 -16.32
C ILE A 148 3.61 -6.38 -15.25
N TRP A 149 2.37 -6.12 -15.63
CA TRP A 149 1.36 -5.72 -14.64
C TRP A 149 -0.03 -6.20 -15.04
N LYS A 150 -0.94 -6.25 -14.07
CA LYS A 150 -2.34 -6.63 -14.26
C LYS A 150 -3.24 -5.51 -13.80
N ARG A 151 -4.27 -5.22 -14.60
CA ARG A 151 -5.38 -4.35 -14.22
C ARG A 151 -6.20 -5.03 -13.13
N TYR A 152 -6.54 -4.29 -12.06
CA TYR A 152 -7.25 -4.83 -10.91
C TYR A 152 -8.59 -5.44 -11.31
N ASP A 153 -8.78 -6.69 -10.94
CA ASP A 153 -10.04 -7.41 -10.95
C ASP A 153 -10.15 -8.28 -9.69
N GLN A 154 -11.04 -7.89 -8.79
CA GLN A 154 -11.27 -8.60 -7.53
C GLN A 154 -11.72 -10.06 -7.74
N LYS A 155 -12.36 -10.36 -8.88
CA LYS A 155 -12.92 -11.69 -9.16
C LYS A 155 -11.87 -12.72 -9.52
N VAL A 156 -10.63 -12.31 -9.85
CA VAL A 156 -9.55 -13.25 -10.13
C VAL A 156 -9.22 -14.06 -8.89
N PRO A 157 -9.31 -15.41 -8.96
CA PRO A 157 -8.99 -16.28 -7.84
C PRO A 157 -7.57 -16.06 -7.31
N PHE A 158 -7.36 -16.25 -6.01
CA PHE A 158 -6.04 -16.06 -5.39
C PHE A 158 -5.00 -17.04 -5.94
N ASP A 159 -5.40 -18.26 -6.19
CA ASP A 159 -4.50 -19.28 -6.79
C ASP A 159 -4.01 -18.86 -8.19
N ASP A 160 -4.89 -18.26 -9.03
CA ASP A 160 -4.51 -17.79 -10.36
C ASP A 160 -3.50 -16.62 -10.28
N ARG A 161 -3.62 -15.77 -9.25
CA ARG A 161 -2.64 -14.71 -8.99
C ARG A 161 -1.28 -15.30 -8.62
N ILE A 162 -1.28 -16.28 -7.71
CA ILE A 162 -0.06 -16.98 -7.29
C ILE A 162 0.57 -17.71 -8.49
N ASP A 163 -0.20 -18.43 -9.27
CA ASP A 163 0.30 -19.16 -10.46
C ASP A 163 0.93 -18.22 -11.48
N SER A 164 0.31 -17.07 -11.71
CA SER A 164 0.87 -16.02 -12.58
C SER A 164 2.22 -15.53 -12.08
N VAL A 165 2.33 -15.24 -10.77
CA VAL A 165 3.57 -14.77 -10.14
C VAL A 165 4.67 -15.83 -10.25
N MET A 166 4.36 -17.11 -10.01
CA MET A 166 5.33 -18.20 -10.14
C MET A 166 5.77 -18.42 -11.59
N ALA A 167 4.83 -18.27 -12.53
CA ALA A 167 5.15 -18.28 -13.95
C ALA A 167 6.10 -17.14 -14.36
N TRP A 168 5.90 -15.93 -13.81
CA TRP A 168 6.81 -14.81 -14.07
C TRP A 168 8.22 -15.05 -13.54
N PHE A 169 8.36 -15.63 -12.34
CA PHE A 169 9.65 -16.03 -11.80
C PHE A 169 10.29 -17.21 -12.55
N SER A 170 9.53 -17.93 -13.37
CA SER A 170 10.03 -19.02 -14.20
C SER A 170 10.43 -18.58 -15.61
N LEU A 171 10.23 -17.31 -15.98
CA LEU A 171 10.65 -16.77 -17.27
C LEU A 171 12.18 -16.88 -17.48
N PRO A 172 12.68 -16.89 -18.72
CA PRO A 172 14.10 -16.76 -19.00
C PRO A 172 14.69 -15.53 -18.31
N MET A 173 15.92 -15.59 -17.85
CA MET A 173 16.58 -14.54 -17.04
C MET A 173 16.47 -13.13 -17.66
N SER A 174 16.53 -13.02 -18.99
CA SER A 174 16.40 -11.74 -19.71
C SER A 174 15.00 -11.10 -19.62
N HIS A 175 13.97 -11.86 -19.26
CA HIS A 175 12.58 -11.43 -19.15
C HIS A 175 12.03 -11.55 -17.73
N ARG A 176 12.76 -12.24 -16.84
CA ARG A 176 12.33 -12.53 -15.47
C ARG A 176 12.35 -11.26 -14.63
N PRO A 177 11.23 -10.87 -13.97
CA PRO A 177 11.25 -9.79 -13.02
C PRO A 177 12.05 -10.18 -11.77
N ARG A 178 12.76 -9.19 -11.20
CA ARG A 178 13.51 -9.38 -9.95
C ARG A 178 12.74 -8.86 -8.74
N LEU A 179 11.79 -7.94 -8.94
CA LEU A 179 10.84 -7.48 -7.94
C LEU A 179 9.44 -7.81 -8.45
N VAL A 180 8.69 -8.58 -7.67
CA VAL A 180 7.28 -8.87 -7.92
C VAL A 180 6.47 -8.43 -6.73
N MET A 181 5.40 -7.67 -6.99
CA MET A 181 4.44 -7.22 -5.98
C MET A 181 3.12 -7.96 -6.19
N LEU A 182 2.57 -8.51 -5.11
CA LEU A 182 1.34 -9.30 -5.11
C LEU A 182 0.40 -8.79 -4.03
N TYR A 183 -0.83 -8.48 -4.40
CA TYR A 183 -1.84 -7.97 -3.48
C TYR A 183 -3.05 -8.90 -3.37
N PHE A 184 -3.51 -9.05 -2.12
CA PHE A 184 -4.76 -9.73 -1.75
C PHE A 184 -5.64 -8.77 -0.98
N HIS A 185 -6.94 -8.70 -1.34
CA HIS A 185 -7.92 -7.80 -0.72
C HIS A 185 -8.53 -8.37 0.57
N GLU A 186 -8.02 -9.48 1.06
CA GLU A 186 -8.46 -10.15 2.29
C GLU A 186 -7.34 -10.11 3.34
N PRO A 187 -7.72 -10.07 4.61
CA PRO A 187 -9.04 -10.21 5.23
C PRO A 187 -9.87 -8.92 5.33
N ASP A 188 -9.45 -7.79 4.73
CA ASP A 188 -10.13 -6.49 4.84
C ASP A 188 -11.61 -6.56 4.44
N TRP A 189 -11.92 -7.12 3.28
CA TRP A 189 -13.29 -7.21 2.79
C TRP A 189 -14.20 -8.03 3.72
N THR A 190 -13.70 -9.15 4.24
CA THR A 190 -14.43 -9.99 5.20
C THR A 190 -14.60 -9.26 6.54
N GLY A 191 -13.57 -8.59 7.03
CA GLY A 191 -13.59 -7.79 8.25
C GLY A 191 -14.61 -6.64 8.19
N HIS A 192 -14.66 -5.91 7.07
CA HIS A 192 -15.67 -4.87 6.84
C HIS A 192 -17.10 -5.41 6.86
N LYS A 193 -17.32 -6.61 6.34
CA LYS A 193 -18.66 -7.18 6.21
C LYS A 193 -19.18 -7.81 7.50
N TYR A 194 -18.30 -8.42 8.28
CA TYR A 194 -18.70 -9.26 9.41
C TYR A 194 -18.11 -8.81 10.75
N GLY A 195 -17.22 -7.84 10.75
CA GLY A 195 -16.45 -7.38 11.91
C GLY A 195 -15.09 -8.08 12.04
N PRO A 196 -14.09 -7.38 12.59
CA PRO A 196 -12.71 -7.87 12.65
C PRO A 196 -12.52 -9.10 13.56
N SER A 197 -13.42 -9.30 14.53
CA SER A 197 -13.34 -10.40 15.51
C SER A 197 -14.38 -11.50 15.25
N SER A 198 -15.09 -11.46 14.12
CA SER A 198 -16.12 -12.45 13.80
C SER A 198 -15.51 -13.81 13.42
N ALA A 199 -16.28 -14.89 13.63
CA ALA A 199 -15.88 -16.22 13.19
C ALA A 199 -15.56 -16.27 11.68
N LYS A 200 -16.28 -15.48 10.86
CA LYS A 200 -16.02 -15.37 9.43
C LYS A 200 -14.66 -14.75 9.11
N THR A 201 -14.24 -13.77 9.89
CA THR A 201 -12.92 -13.16 9.74
C THR A 201 -11.82 -14.13 10.22
N VAL A 202 -12.07 -14.88 11.30
CA VAL A 202 -11.15 -15.94 11.74
C VAL A 202 -10.98 -17.01 10.65
N ASP A 203 -12.08 -17.51 10.06
CA ASP A 203 -12.04 -18.46 8.94
C ASP A 203 -11.22 -17.90 7.76
N GLN A 204 -11.38 -16.59 7.48
CA GLN A 204 -10.68 -15.93 6.39
C GLN A 204 -9.16 -15.76 6.69
N ILE A 205 -8.79 -15.47 7.93
CA ILE A 205 -7.37 -15.43 8.35
C ILE A 205 -6.72 -16.80 8.14
N GLN A 206 -7.38 -17.89 8.57
CA GLN A 206 -6.89 -19.26 8.34
C GLN A 206 -6.78 -19.59 6.86
N ARG A 207 -7.72 -19.11 6.04
CA ARG A 207 -7.60 -19.23 4.58
C ARG A 207 -6.39 -18.48 4.04
N MET A 208 -6.12 -17.27 4.55
CA MET A 208 -4.93 -16.51 4.14
C MET A 208 -3.63 -17.19 4.59
N ASP A 209 -3.63 -17.88 5.72
CA ASP A 209 -2.54 -18.75 6.13
C ASP A 209 -2.31 -19.88 5.12
N GLY A 210 -3.38 -20.55 4.65
CA GLY A 210 -3.31 -21.55 3.60
C GLY A 210 -2.75 -21.00 2.26
N ILE A 211 -3.14 -19.75 1.91
CA ILE A 211 -2.58 -19.03 0.75
C ILE A 211 -1.07 -18.80 0.94
N MET A 212 -0.63 -18.44 2.14
CA MET A 212 0.80 -18.29 2.43
C MET A 212 1.55 -19.62 2.27
N GLY A 213 0.97 -20.74 2.76
CA GLY A 213 1.50 -22.09 2.55
C GLY A 213 1.65 -22.41 1.06
N THR A 214 0.62 -22.11 0.24
CA THR A 214 0.67 -22.29 -1.21
C THR A 214 1.78 -21.48 -1.87
N ILE A 215 1.97 -20.22 -1.46
CA ILE A 215 3.05 -19.35 -1.97
C ILE A 215 4.41 -19.99 -1.64
N MET A 216 4.64 -20.37 -0.38
CA MET A 216 5.91 -20.96 0.06
C MET A 216 6.22 -22.26 -0.68
N ASP A 217 5.24 -23.15 -0.82
CA ASP A 217 5.42 -24.44 -1.49
C ASP A 217 5.74 -24.29 -2.98
N LYS A 218 5.08 -23.36 -3.67
CA LYS A 218 5.34 -23.08 -5.08
C LYS A 218 6.67 -22.32 -5.27
N ALA A 219 6.96 -21.35 -4.42
CA ALA A 219 8.22 -20.62 -4.44
C ALA A 219 9.44 -21.53 -4.19
N GLY A 220 9.31 -22.49 -3.27
CA GLY A 220 10.37 -23.48 -2.98
C GLY A 220 10.68 -24.42 -4.14
N LYS A 221 9.83 -24.50 -5.17
CA LYS A 221 10.06 -25.32 -6.39
C LYS A 221 10.69 -24.53 -7.53
N LEU A 222 10.84 -23.22 -7.38
CA LEU A 222 11.47 -22.39 -8.41
C LEU A 222 12.99 -22.62 -8.48
N SER A 223 13.55 -22.50 -9.66
CA SER A 223 15.01 -22.55 -9.85
C SER A 223 15.79 -21.43 -9.15
N ILE A 224 15.07 -20.43 -8.62
CA ILE A 224 15.61 -19.28 -7.90
C ILE A 224 15.24 -19.31 -6.40
N ALA A 225 14.73 -20.42 -5.89
CA ALA A 225 14.19 -20.52 -4.53
C ALA A 225 15.17 -20.06 -3.44
N ASP A 226 16.44 -20.39 -3.60
CA ASP A 226 17.54 -20.02 -2.71
C ASP A 226 17.95 -18.54 -2.80
N LYS A 227 17.44 -17.82 -3.80
CA LYS A 227 17.70 -16.39 -4.07
C LYS A 227 16.45 -15.54 -3.90
N LEU A 228 15.31 -16.13 -3.58
CA LEU A 228 14.04 -15.46 -3.46
C LEU A 228 13.79 -15.02 -2.01
N ASN A 229 13.72 -13.72 -1.81
CA ASN A 229 13.33 -13.11 -0.54
C ASN A 229 11.84 -12.79 -0.58
N MET A 230 11.10 -13.22 0.43
CA MET A 230 9.67 -12.93 0.58
C MET A 230 9.46 -11.90 1.69
N LEU A 231 8.78 -10.82 1.38
CA LEU A 231 8.35 -9.79 2.34
C LEU A 231 6.83 -9.80 2.39
N ILE A 232 6.27 -10.06 3.57
CA ILE A 232 4.84 -10.10 3.78
C ILE A 232 4.47 -8.90 4.63
N VAL A 233 3.53 -8.09 4.16
CA VAL A 233 3.08 -6.86 4.81
C VAL A 233 1.55 -6.77 4.82
N SER A 234 1.04 -5.86 5.64
CA SER A 234 -0.31 -5.34 5.55
C SER A 234 -0.24 -3.81 5.54
N ASP A 235 -1.19 -3.18 4.90
CA ASP A 235 -1.30 -1.72 4.79
C ASP A 235 -1.89 -1.08 6.04
N HIS A 236 -2.79 -1.75 6.72
CA HIS A 236 -3.40 -1.36 7.99
C HIS A 236 -4.01 -2.55 8.72
N GLY A 237 -4.51 -2.31 9.91
CA GLY A 237 -5.38 -3.25 10.63
C GLY A 237 -6.85 -2.86 10.50
N MET A 238 -7.66 -3.31 11.46
CA MET A 238 -9.10 -3.05 11.53
C MET A 238 -9.55 -3.01 12.99
N THR A 239 -10.48 -2.14 13.32
CA THR A 239 -11.11 -2.09 14.63
C THR A 239 -12.62 -2.19 14.51
N GLU A 240 -13.27 -2.66 15.56
CA GLU A 240 -14.72 -2.73 15.61
C GLU A 240 -15.32 -1.32 15.78
N VAL A 241 -16.39 -1.06 15.04
CA VAL A 241 -17.15 0.19 15.10
C VAL A 241 -18.57 -0.14 15.54
N HIS A 242 -19.02 0.53 16.60
CA HIS A 242 -20.37 0.33 17.13
C HIS A 242 -21.32 1.41 16.65
N SER A 243 -22.53 1.03 16.26
CA SER A 243 -23.55 1.96 15.71
C SER A 243 -23.93 3.11 16.68
N ASN A 244 -23.81 2.88 17.99
CA ASN A 244 -24.04 3.91 19.01
C ASN A 244 -22.87 4.90 19.20
N GLN A 245 -21.77 4.73 18.47
CA GLN A 245 -20.60 5.60 18.48
C GLN A 245 -20.47 6.44 17.20
N ILE A 246 -21.49 6.40 16.33
CA ILE A 246 -21.53 7.24 15.13
C ILE A 246 -21.80 8.69 15.53
N ILE A 247 -20.94 9.58 15.05
CA ILE A 247 -21.08 11.03 15.23
C ILE A 247 -21.64 11.60 13.92
N ASP A 248 -22.85 12.14 13.99
CA ASP A 248 -23.44 12.89 12.88
C ASP A 248 -23.03 14.37 12.99
N LEU A 249 -22.15 14.79 12.10
CA LEU A 249 -21.64 16.17 12.09
C LEU A 249 -22.73 17.21 11.85
N SER A 250 -23.81 16.84 11.15
CA SER A 250 -24.92 17.76 10.84
C SER A 250 -25.69 18.22 12.07
N VAL A 251 -25.58 17.50 13.19
CA VAL A 251 -26.16 17.89 14.48
C VAL A 251 -25.42 19.09 15.11
N TYR A 252 -24.15 19.27 14.74
CA TYR A 252 -23.27 20.28 15.36
C TYR A 252 -23.08 21.52 14.50
N THR A 253 -23.21 21.40 13.18
CA THR A 253 -23.00 22.53 12.25
C THR A 253 -23.78 22.34 10.95
N ASP A 254 -23.99 23.43 10.24
CA ASP A 254 -24.63 23.44 8.92
C ASP A 254 -23.62 23.01 7.84
N LEU A 255 -23.64 21.72 7.49
CA LEU A 255 -22.76 21.14 6.48
C LEU A 255 -23.04 21.59 5.04
N SER A 256 -24.19 22.23 4.76
CA SER A 256 -24.48 22.80 3.43
C SER A 256 -23.53 23.93 3.03
N ARG A 257 -22.81 24.49 4.01
CA ARG A 257 -21.88 25.60 3.86
C ARG A 257 -20.46 25.17 3.50
N VAL A 258 -20.18 23.87 3.56
CA VAL A 258 -18.85 23.30 3.34
C VAL A 258 -18.92 22.09 2.41
N LYS A 259 -17.84 21.83 1.69
CA LYS A 259 -17.64 20.58 0.98
C LYS A 259 -17.03 19.55 1.94
N THR A 260 -17.72 18.45 2.13
CA THR A 260 -17.29 17.34 2.96
C THR A 260 -16.70 16.24 2.09
N THR A 261 -15.52 15.74 2.43
CA THR A 261 -14.86 14.63 1.74
C THR A 261 -14.39 13.60 2.77
N GLY A 262 -14.57 12.31 2.44
CA GLY A 262 -14.28 11.22 3.36
C GLY A 262 -15.48 10.83 4.21
N ALA A 263 -15.31 9.76 4.96
CA ALA A 263 -16.27 9.21 5.92
C ALA A 263 -15.55 8.25 6.88
N GLY A 264 -16.21 7.93 7.99
CA GLY A 264 -15.65 7.06 9.03
C GLY A 264 -14.69 7.83 9.94
N PRO A 265 -13.50 7.31 10.25
CA PRO A 265 -12.64 7.91 11.28
C PRO A 265 -11.98 9.22 10.87
N THR A 266 -12.04 9.59 9.58
CA THR A 266 -11.45 10.84 9.08
C THR A 266 -12.38 11.47 8.05
N VAL A 267 -12.69 12.74 8.28
CA VAL A 267 -13.51 13.58 7.40
C VAL A 267 -12.75 14.87 7.14
N PHE A 268 -12.76 15.33 5.90
CA PHE A 268 -12.15 16.59 5.48
C PHE A 268 -13.22 17.61 5.14
N LEU A 269 -12.94 18.84 5.48
CA LEU A 269 -13.83 19.98 5.21
C LEU A 269 -13.10 21.05 4.42
N SER A 270 -13.76 21.58 3.41
CA SER A 270 -13.29 22.72 2.65
C SER A 270 -14.45 23.70 2.37
N ALA A 271 -14.15 24.97 2.21
CA ALA A 271 -15.10 25.99 1.84
C ALA A 271 -14.43 27.08 1.00
N GLU A 272 -15.20 27.77 0.18
CA GLU A 272 -14.72 28.93 -0.58
C GLU A 272 -14.31 30.11 0.33
N SER A 273 -14.96 30.23 1.50
CA SER A 273 -14.72 31.28 2.46
C SER A 273 -14.05 30.76 3.73
N THR A 274 -12.89 31.30 4.07
CA THR A 274 -12.21 31.05 5.35
C THR A 274 -13.11 31.37 6.54
N LYS A 275 -13.96 32.43 6.45
CA LYS A 275 -14.91 32.78 7.50
C LYS A 275 -15.92 31.66 7.73
N THR A 276 -16.46 31.08 6.66
CA THR A 276 -17.38 29.93 6.74
C THR A 276 -16.72 28.76 7.40
N LEU A 277 -15.52 28.40 6.92
CA LEU A 277 -14.75 27.26 7.45
C LEU A 277 -14.39 27.45 8.93
N THR A 278 -14.04 28.68 9.34
CA THR A 278 -13.79 29.02 10.76
C THR A 278 -15.02 28.83 11.62
N THR A 279 -16.21 29.21 11.13
CA THR A 279 -17.46 28.98 11.87
C THR A 279 -17.70 27.50 12.08
N VAL A 280 -17.64 26.71 11.01
CA VAL A 280 -17.83 25.26 11.06
C VAL A 280 -16.77 24.58 11.95
N TYR A 281 -15.51 24.98 11.84
CA TYR A 281 -14.44 24.51 12.71
C TYR A 281 -14.75 24.74 14.20
N ASN A 282 -15.20 25.94 14.56
CA ASN A 282 -15.54 26.29 15.94
C ASN A 282 -16.74 25.48 16.45
N ASP A 283 -17.78 25.31 15.62
CA ASP A 283 -18.95 24.51 15.95
C ASP A 283 -18.56 23.05 16.25
N LEU A 284 -17.63 22.49 15.46
CA LEU A 284 -17.18 21.10 15.58
C LEU A 284 -16.19 20.86 16.73
N GLN A 285 -15.67 21.90 17.40
CA GLN A 285 -14.83 21.73 18.60
C GLN A 285 -15.58 21.06 19.77
N GLN A 286 -16.90 21.00 19.71
CA GLN A 286 -17.75 20.39 20.73
C GLN A 286 -18.00 18.88 20.48
N LEU A 287 -17.45 18.30 19.42
CA LEU A 287 -17.64 16.89 19.09
C LEU A 287 -17.14 15.97 20.22
N PRO A 288 -17.95 15.00 20.66
CA PRO A 288 -17.51 13.98 21.59
C PRO A 288 -16.56 12.99 20.88
N ASN A 289 -15.52 12.54 21.55
CA ASN A 289 -14.62 11.48 21.05
C ASN A 289 -14.01 11.73 19.64
N ALA A 290 -13.94 12.99 19.22
CA ALA A 290 -13.32 13.41 17.98
C ALA A 290 -12.42 14.62 18.23
N GLN A 291 -11.46 14.83 17.33
CA GLN A 291 -10.57 15.99 17.36
C GLN A 291 -10.64 16.65 16.00
N VAL A 292 -10.76 17.98 15.99
CA VAL A 292 -10.84 18.77 14.79
C VAL A 292 -9.59 19.64 14.70
N TYR A 293 -8.92 19.58 13.56
CA TYR A 293 -7.67 20.29 13.34
C TYR A 293 -7.79 21.21 12.13
N TRP A 294 -7.21 22.38 12.24
CA TRP A 294 -6.71 23.06 11.05
C TRP A 294 -5.53 22.29 10.50
N LYS A 295 -5.39 22.24 9.19
CA LYS A 295 -4.26 21.58 8.51
C LYS A 295 -2.91 21.96 9.13
N ARG A 296 -2.68 23.24 9.44
CA ARG A 296 -1.44 23.74 10.07
C ARG A 296 -1.21 23.21 11.49
N ASP A 297 -2.27 22.78 12.17
CA ASP A 297 -2.25 22.33 13.57
C ASP A 297 -2.26 20.79 13.69
N ILE A 298 -2.29 20.08 12.56
CA ILE A 298 -2.15 18.60 12.55
C ILE A 298 -0.81 18.23 13.18
N PRO A 299 -0.78 17.27 14.13
CA PRO A 299 0.44 16.85 14.80
C PRO A 299 1.55 16.41 13.85
N ASP A 300 2.78 16.90 14.04
CA ASP A 300 3.96 16.58 13.22
C ASP A 300 4.18 15.08 13.04
N ARG A 301 3.94 14.29 14.10
CA ARG A 301 4.11 12.84 14.08
C ARG A 301 3.23 12.10 13.07
N TRP A 302 2.21 12.76 12.51
CA TRP A 302 1.33 12.16 11.49
C TRP A 302 1.84 12.38 10.08
N HIS A 303 2.76 13.32 9.85
CA HIS A 303 3.29 13.63 8.53
C HIS A 303 2.18 13.82 7.48
N TYR A 304 1.19 14.67 7.85
CA TYR A 304 -0.04 14.83 7.10
C TYR A 304 -0.52 16.28 7.08
N ARG A 305 0.36 17.23 6.76
CA ARG A 305 -0.04 18.66 6.70
C ARG A 305 0.64 19.47 5.59
N ASN A 306 1.73 18.98 5.00
CA ASN A 306 2.57 19.77 4.10
C ASN A 306 2.26 19.56 2.61
N HIS A 307 1.10 18.99 2.25
CA HIS A 307 0.71 18.80 0.85
C HIS A 307 -0.52 19.66 0.51
N GLU A 308 -0.51 20.30 -0.67
CA GLU A 308 -1.61 21.19 -1.11
C GLU A 308 -2.96 20.48 -1.28
N ARG A 309 -2.97 19.18 -1.56
CA ARG A 309 -4.19 18.38 -1.69
C ARG A 309 -4.88 18.10 -0.35
N ILE A 310 -4.18 18.27 0.78
CA ILE A 310 -4.77 18.09 2.11
C ILE A 310 -5.66 19.30 2.41
N PRO A 311 -6.97 19.10 2.67
CA PRO A 311 -7.89 20.20 2.97
C PRO A 311 -7.53 20.97 4.25
N GLU A 312 -8.11 22.15 4.39
CA GLU A 312 -7.76 23.09 5.49
C GLU A 312 -8.29 22.64 6.86
N VAL A 313 -9.36 21.84 6.91
CA VAL A 313 -9.93 21.25 8.15
C VAL A 313 -10.30 19.80 7.93
#